data_a8bf5fcef73ec7eca0cf04a367fcdc98
#
_entry.id   a8bf5fcef73ec7eca0cf04a367fcdc98
#
_cell.length_a   1.000
_cell.length_b   1.000
_cell.length_c   1.000
_cell.angle_alpha   90.00
_cell.angle_beta   90.00
_cell.angle_gamma   90.00
#
_symmetry.space_group_name_H-M   'P 1'
#
loop_
_entity.id
_entity.type
_entity.pdbx_description
1 polymer ?
#
loop_
_entity_poly.entity_id
_entity_poly.type
_entity_poly.pdbx_seq_one_letter_code
_entity_poly.pdbx_strand_id
1 'polypeptide(L)'
;MEYYRLSEVRKYAGKGSTGAWISDWLLWRPFSIYGTWLVVNLRISSVFVVSCSLIFVAGASILLFDNSQLSLVLGAIGIEVFAYLDHVDGESARFEMRRRGKANSRVGHFLDLFAHKVSIIAMFAIGWAVANATGDQIYTVLSFMLCFFMFGPGNEPANEIVIEEAKKSDMSEALAKLKAFSVGKTENKDFRPSAIVLFLNELVGFPGWLHLIVIACLLDAFAAPLGLFGQDYFYRELLVIFLTPLYAAKFLYSFRHYLKLMLSLKHD
;
A
#
# COMPACT_ATOMS: atom_id res chain seq x y z
N MET A 1 16.80 -25.81 20.70
CA MET A 1 16.11 -24.74 19.94
C MET A 1 15.84 -25.27 18.56
N GLU A 2 14.58 -25.29 18.10
CA GLU A 2 14.25 -25.72 16.74
C GLU A 2 14.64 -24.60 15.78
N TYR A 3 15.50 -24.91 14.82
CA TYR A 3 15.97 -24.00 13.78
C TYR A 3 15.28 -24.37 12.46
N TYR A 4 14.60 -23.41 11.83
CA TYR A 4 13.85 -23.64 10.60
C TYR A 4 14.72 -23.42 9.37
N ARG A 5 14.67 -24.37 8.42
CA ARG A 5 15.35 -24.21 7.13
C ARG A 5 14.62 -23.20 6.26
N LEU A 6 15.34 -22.51 5.38
CA LEU A 6 14.76 -21.52 4.46
C LEU A 6 13.64 -22.13 3.60
N SER A 7 13.77 -23.38 3.16
CA SER A 7 12.75 -24.11 2.39
C SER A 7 11.45 -24.30 3.18
N GLU A 8 11.56 -24.55 4.47
CA GLU A 8 10.42 -24.70 5.36
C GLU A 8 9.72 -23.35 5.58
N VAL A 9 10.48 -22.29 5.83
CA VAL A 9 9.93 -20.93 5.95
C VAL A 9 9.20 -20.55 4.65
N ARG A 10 9.81 -20.76 3.50
CA ARG A 10 9.21 -20.50 2.18
C ARG A 10 7.89 -21.25 1.98
N LYS A 11 7.79 -22.50 2.44
CA LYS A 11 6.57 -23.32 2.34
C LYS A 11 5.41 -22.73 3.17
N TYR A 12 5.65 -22.28 4.38
CA TYR A 12 4.61 -21.83 5.31
C TYR A 12 4.34 -20.32 5.26
N ALA A 13 5.34 -19.49 4.97
CA ALA A 13 5.21 -18.03 4.88
C ALA A 13 4.62 -17.57 3.54
N GLY A 14 4.81 -18.35 2.46
CA GLY A 14 4.41 -17.97 1.11
C GLY A 14 2.92 -17.61 1.00
N LYS A 15 2.64 -16.49 0.34
CA LYS A 15 1.30 -16.14 -0.17
C LYS A 15 1.17 -16.81 -1.54
N GLY A 16 0.13 -17.61 -1.78
CA GLY A 16 -0.08 -18.27 -3.08
C GLY A 16 0.08 -17.30 -4.27
N SER A 17 0.30 -17.81 -5.46
CA SER A 17 0.59 -17.03 -6.68
C SER A 17 -0.54 -16.13 -7.18
N THR A 18 -1.73 -16.21 -6.57
CA THR A 18 -2.90 -15.44 -6.98
C THR A 18 -2.85 -14.01 -6.44
N GLY A 19 -2.77 -13.02 -7.35
CA GLY A 19 -2.97 -11.60 -7.04
C GLY A 19 -1.72 -10.86 -6.54
N ALA A 20 -0.52 -11.30 -6.91
CA ALA A 20 0.69 -10.55 -6.61
C ALA A 20 0.82 -9.34 -7.54
N TRP A 21 1.16 -8.19 -6.98
CA TRP A 21 1.59 -7.03 -7.71
C TRP A 21 2.91 -7.32 -8.44
N ILE A 22 3.19 -6.63 -9.55
CA ILE A 22 4.42 -6.84 -10.32
C ILE A 22 5.65 -6.50 -9.46
N SER A 23 5.60 -5.40 -8.71
CA SER A 23 6.65 -4.98 -7.78
C SER A 23 6.88 -6.00 -6.67
N ASP A 24 5.82 -6.56 -6.08
CA ASP A 24 5.91 -7.65 -5.10
C ASP A 24 6.71 -8.83 -5.64
N TRP A 25 6.39 -9.23 -6.86
CA TRP A 25 6.96 -10.42 -7.45
C TRP A 25 8.41 -10.24 -7.90
N LEU A 26 8.73 -9.05 -8.45
CA LEU A 26 10.07 -8.75 -8.99
C LEU A 26 11.04 -8.28 -7.90
N LEU A 27 10.59 -7.44 -6.97
CA LEU A 27 11.48 -6.75 -6.05
C LEU A 27 11.49 -7.39 -4.65
N TRP A 28 10.30 -7.60 -4.05
CA TRP A 28 10.28 -7.91 -2.61
C TRP A 28 10.21 -9.38 -2.28
N ARG A 29 9.37 -10.18 -2.94
CA ARG A 29 9.24 -11.61 -2.62
C ARG A 29 10.52 -12.42 -2.73
N PRO A 30 11.43 -12.16 -3.68
CA PRO A 30 12.71 -12.86 -3.70
C PRO A 30 13.58 -12.58 -2.48
N PHE A 31 13.45 -11.36 -1.90
CA PHE A 31 14.32 -10.91 -0.80
C PHE A 31 13.64 -10.98 0.56
N SER A 32 12.33 -10.70 0.69
CA SER A 32 11.61 -10.70 1.96
C SER A 32 11.67 -12.04 2.69
N ILE A 33 11.71 -13.14 1.94
CA ILE A 33 11.79 -14.48 2.52
C ILE A 33 13.06 -14.72 3.36
N TYR A 34 14.17 -14.04 3.05
CA TYR A 34 15.39 -14.11 3.86
C TYR A 34 15.23 -13.32 5.16
N GLY A 35 14.58 -12.14 5.10
CA GLY A 35 14.22 -11.38 6.31
C GLY A 35 13.27 -12.17 7.19
N THR A 36 12.24 -12.76 6.60
CA THR A 36 11.30 -13.64 7.29
C THR A 36 11.99 -14.82 7.94
N TRP A 37 12.92 -15.47 7.24
CA TRP A 37 13.71 -16.56 7.78
C TRP A 37 14.54 -16.12 8.99
N LEU A 38 15.15 -14.94 8.93
CA LEU A 38 15.90 -14.37 10.06
C LEU A 38 14.98 -14.09 11.25
N VAL A 39 13.88 -13.38 11.03
CA VAL A 39 12.87 -13.01 12.04
C VAL A 39 12.31 -14.25 12.74
N VAL A 40 11.93 -15.27 11.98
CA VAL A 40 11.35 -16.51 12.51
C VAL A 40 12.37 -17.29 13.36
N ASN A 41 13.64 -17.37 12.95
CA ASN A 41 14.68 -18.08 13.68
C ASN A 41 15.17 -17.31 14.91
N LEU A 42 15.20 -15.98 14.86
CA LEU A 42 15.48 -15.13 16.01
C LEU A 42 14.26 -14.98 16.95
N ARG A 43 13.09 -15.58 16.58
CA ARG A 43 11.84 -15.51 17.35
C ARG A 43 11.35 -14.08 17.58
N ILE A 44 11.67 -13.18 16.67
CA ILE A 44 11.13 -11.82 16.66
C ILE A 44 9.64 -11.92 16.30
N SER A 45 8.78 -11.23 17.04
CA SER A 45 7.33 -11.23 16.75
C SER A 45 7.01 -10.40 15.50
N SER A 46 5.99 -10.82 14.74
CA SER A 46 5.49 -10.02 13.60
C SER A 46 5.03 -8.63 14.05
N VAL A 47 4.48 -8.51 15.27
CA VAL A 47 4.09 -7.21 15.87
C VAL A 47 5.29 -6.27 16.02
N PHE A 48 6.46 -6.77 16.40
CA PHE A 48 7.66 -5.96 16.49
C PHE A 48 8.13 -5.51 15.10
N VAL A 49 8.07 -6.39 14.10
CA VAL A 49 8.44 -6.05 12.72
C VAL A 49 7.56 -4.95 12.16
N VAL A 50 6.23 -5.05 12.32
CA VAL A 50 5.29 -4.01 11.85
C VAL A 50 5.46 -2.69 12.64
N SER A 51 5.84 -2.74 13.92
CA SER A 51 6.17 -1.53 14.68
C SER A 51 7.42 -0.84 14.12
N CYS A 52 8.44 -1.61 13.73
CA CYS A 52 9.60 -1.05 13.05
C CYS A 52 9.22 -0.45 11.68
N SER A 53 8.40 -1.12 10.89
CA SER A 53 7.94 -0.60 9.59
C SER A 53 7.22 0.73 9.74
N LEU A 54 6.36 0.87 10.77
CA LEU A 54 5.68 2.13 11.09
C LEU A 54 6.66 3.27 11.41
N ILE A 55 7.72 2.99 12.17
CA ILE A 55 8.76 3.99 12.49
C ILE A 55 9.47 4.43 11.22
N PHE A 56 9.82 3.49 10.33
CA PHE A 56 10.47 3.83 9.06
C PHE A 56 9.60 4.69 8.16
N VAL A 57 8.32 4.36 7.98
CA VAL A 57 7.44 5.15 7.12
C VAL A 57 7.13 6.52 7.70
N ALA A 58 6.98 6.63 9.01
CA ALA A 58 6.79 7.93 9.67
C ALA A 58 8.04 8.80 9.54
N GLY A 59 9.22 8.26 9.81
CA GLY A 59 10.49 8.97 9.64
C GLY A 59 10.75 9.38 8.19
N ALA A 60 10.51 8.49 7.25
CA ALA A 60 10.61 8.80 5.82
C ALA A 60 9.66 9.92 5.41
N SER A 61 8.40 9.87 5.85
CA SER A 61 7.42 10.92 5.56
C SER A 61 7.87 12.29 6.09
N ILE A 62 8.47 12.35 7.28
CA ILE A 62 9.02 13.59 7.85
C ILE A 62 10.19 14.11 7.00
N LEU A 63 11.11 13.24 6.58
CA LEU A 63 12.23 13.63 5.74
C LEU A 63 11.80 14.21 4.40
N LEU A 64 10.72 13.69 3.82
CA LEU A 64 10.19 14.12 2.52
C LEU A 64 9.54 15.53 2.52
N PHE A 65 9.37 16.16 3.68
CA PHE A 65 8.99 17.58 3.76
C PHE A 65 10.15 18.53 3.40
N ASP A 66 11.38 18.02 3.45
CA ASP A 66 12.58 18.79 3.08
C ASP A 66 13.01 18.47 1.63
N ASN A 67 13.54 19.49 0.94
CA ASN A 67 14.01 19.39 -0.44
C ASN A 67 15.51 19.11 -0.56
N SER A 68 16.23 18.93 0.55
CA SER A 68 17.66 18.62 0.48
C SER A 68 17.87 17.24 -0.15
N GLN A 69 18.93 17.12 -0.94
CA GLN A 69 19.30 15.85 -1.59
C GLN A 69 19.39 14.70 -0.58
N LEU A 70 19.98 14.97 0.59
CA LEU A 70 20.13 13.97 1.65
C LEU A 70 18.77 13.51 2.17
N SER A 71 17.84 14.44 2.43
CA SER A 71 16.48 14.10 2.91
C SER A 71 15.70 13.31 1.90
N LEU A 72 15.81 13.64 0.61
CA LEU A 72 15.15 12.88 -0.46
C LEU A 72 15.68 11.44 -0.54
N VAL A 73 17.00 11.27 -0.49
CA VAL A 73 17.61 9.92 -0.54
C VAL A 73 17.25 9.10 0.70
N LEU A 74 17.37 9.68 1.91
CA LEU A 74 17.03 8.97 3.15
C LEU A 74 15.53 8.69 3.26
N GLY A 75 14.67 9.62 2.81
CA GLY A 75 13.24 9.41 2.71
C GLY A 75 12.88 8.26 1.75
N ALA A 76 13.49 8.24 0.57
CA ALA A 76 13.32 7.16 -0.39
C ALA A 76 13.76 5.80 0.19
N ILE A 77 14.94 5.72 0.81
CA ILE A 77 15.42 4.50 1.49
C ILE A 77 14.45 4.08 2.60
N GLY A 78 13.97 5.02 3.40
CA GLY A 78 13.02 4.71 4.49
C GLY A 78 11.70 4.14 4.00
N ILE A 79 11.17 4.63 2.86
CA ILE A 79 9.98 4.06 2.21
C ILE A 79 10.25 2.63 1.71
N GLU A 80 11.39 2.37 1.10
CA GLU A 80 11.73 1.03 0.63
C GLU A 80 11.94 0.05 1.79
N VAL A 81 12.55 0.49 2.88
CA VAL A 81 12.68 -0.33 4.11
C VAL A 81 11.30 -0.63 4.69
N PHE A 82 10.39 0.36 4.71
CA PHE A 82 9.00 0.15 5.11
C PHE A 82 8.34 -0.93 4.26
N ALA A 83 8.37 -0.80 2.92
CA ALA A 83 7.77 -1.77 2.01
C ALA A 83 8.36 -3.18 2.17
N TYR A 84 9.67 -3.29 2.41
CA TYR A 84 10.33 -4.56 2.70
C TYR A 84 9.85 -5.18 4.02
N LEU A 85 9.79 -4.41 5.11
CA LEU A 85 9.35 -4.87 6.43
C LEU A 85 7.87 -5.27 6.44
N ASP A 86 7.02 -4.59 5.68
CA ASP A 86 5.61 -4.93 5.47
C ASP A 86 5.45 -6.34 4.86
N HIS A 87 6.32 -6.71 3.94
CA HIS A 87 6.35 -8.08 3.41
C HIS A 87 6.80 -9.10 4.45
N VAL A 88 7.85 -8.78 5.21
CA VAL A 88 8.44 -9.66 6.23
C VAL A 88 7.46 -9.91 7.37
N ASP A 89 6.71 -8.90 7.84
CA ASP A 89 5.74 -9.08 8.92
C ASP A 89 4.57 -9.98 8.50
N GLY A 90 3.99 -9.73 7.32
CA GLY A 90 2.92 -10.55 6.78
C GLY A 90 3.35 -12.01 6.52
N GLU A 91 4.57 -12.24 6.05
CA GLU A 91 5.13 -13.58 5.88
C GLU A 91 5.38 -14.26 7.22
N SER A 92 5.92 -13.53 8.20
CA SER A 92 6.16 -14.03 9.57
C SER A 92 4.85 -14.39 10.27
N ALA A 93 3.81 -13.56 10.16
CA ALA A 93 2.49 -13.83 10.70
C ALA A 93 1.89 -15.12 10.09
N ARG A 94 1.98 -15.29 8.76
CA ARG A 94 1.52 -16.52 8.09
C ARG A 94 2.30 -17.76 8.54
N PHE A 95 3.62 -17.66 8.71
CA PHE A 95 4.43 -18.76 9.22
C PHE A 95 4.00 -19.13 10.65
N GLU A 96 3.84 -18.17 11.54
CA GLU A 96 3.39 -18.40 12.92
C GLU A 96 2.01 -19.07 12.96
N MET A 97 1.10 -18.63 12.12
CA MET A 97 -0.25 -19.21 12.02
C MET A 97 -0.21 -20.64 11.48
N ARG A 98 0.45 -20.87 10.36
CA ARG A 98 0.39 -22.16 9.63
C ARG A 98 1.30 -23.24 10.22
N ARG A 99 2.46 -22.85 10.75
CA ARG A 99 3.46 -23.79 11.28
C ARG A 99 3.39 -23.94 12.79
N ARG A 100 3.13 -22.86 13.50
CA ARG A 100 3.08 -22.84 14.97
C ARG A 100 1.68 -22.88 15.56
N GLY A 101 0.63 -22.82 14.73
CA GLY A 101 -0.77 -22.83 15.18
C GLY A 101 -1.18 -21.59 15.99
N LYS A 102 -0.40 -20.49 15.93
CA LYS A 102 -0.73 -19.27 16.66
C LYS A 102 -1.85 -18.51 15.95
N ALA A 103 -2.79 -17.97 16.72
CA ALA A 103 -3.80 -17.07 16.19
C ALA A 103 -3.16 -15.77 15.68
N ASN A 104 -3.74 -15.18 14.63
CA ASN A 104 -3.29 -13.90 14.11
C ASN A 104 -3.46 -12.80 15.17
N SER A 105 -2.45 -11.94 15.33
CA SER A 105 -2.47 -10.86 16.31
C SER A 105 -3.39 -9.73 15.84
N ARG A 106 -4.45 -9.41 16.61
CA ARG A 106 -5.29 -8.24 16.34
C ARG A 106 -4.50 -6.94 16.38
N VAL A 107 -3.53 -6.84 17.30
CA VAL A 107 -2.65 -5.67 17.41
C VAL A 107 -1.74 -5.56 16.18
N GLY A 108 -1.17 -6.67 15.72
CA GLY A 108 -0.35 -6.69 14.50
C GLY A 108 -1.15 -6.22 13.29
N HIS A 109 -2.36 -6.74 13.10
CA HIS A 109 -3.24 -6.31 12.00
C HIS A 109 -3.64 -4.82 12.09
N PHE A 110 -3.94 -4.32 13.29
CA PHE A 110 -4.23 -2.90 13.48
C PHE A 110 -3.02 -2.01 13.13
N LEU A 111 -1.82 -2.38 13.60
CA LEU A 111 -0.60 -1.61 13.31
C LEU A 111 -0.24 -1.64 11.82
N ASP A 112 -0.44 -2.75 11.14
CA ASP A 112 -0.27 -2.91 9.71
C ASP A 112 -1.19 -1.93 8.95
N LEU A 113 -2.50 -1.96 9.21
CA LEU A 113 -3.45 -1.00 8.63
C LEU A 113 -3.08 0.45 8.95
N PHE A 114 -2.62 0.72 10.16
CA PHE A 114 -2.21 2.06 10.56
C PHE A 114 -0.95 2.51 9.82
N ALA A 115 0.05 1.64 9.64
CA ALA A 115 1.26 1.94 8.88
C ALA A 115 0.95 2.27 7.41
N HIS A 116 0.03 1.53 6.79
CA HIS A 116 -0.48 1.86 5.45
C HIS A 116 -1.16 3.24 5.38
N LYS A 117 -1.85 3.66 6.45
CA LYS A 117 -2.43 5.01 6.49
C LYS A 117 -1.37 6.08 6.69
N VAL A 118 -0.39 5.83 7.54
CA VAL A 118 0.74 6.75 7.75
C VAL A 118 1.55 6.93 6.47
N SER A 119 1.70 5.88 5.66
CA SER A 119 2.43 5.97 4.39
C SER A 119 1.82 7.00 3.41
N ILE A 120 0.51 7.26 3.48
CA ILE A 120 -0.15 8.27 2.66
C ILE A 120 0.36 9.69 2.97
N ILE A 121 0.85 9.93 4.20
CA ILE A 121 1.43 11.22 4.59
C ILE A 121 2.65 11.56 3.71
N ALA A 122 3.39 10.55 3.22
CA ALA A 122 4.49 10.77 2.31
C ALA A 122 4.06 11.50 1.02
N MET A 123 2.86 11.21 0.50
CA MET A 123 2.30 11.94 -0.66
C MET A 123 2.03 13.41 -0.34
N PHE A 124 1.51 13.71 0.85
CA PHE A 124 1.33 15.08 1.28
C PHE A 124 2.66 15.80 1.43
N ALA A 125 3.65 15.15 2.06
CA ALA A 125 4.98 15.69 2.27
C ALA A 125 5.65 16.09 0.94
N ILE A 126 5.53 15.25 -0.08
CA ILE A 126 6.06 15.53 -1.42
C ILE A 126 5.44 16.80 -2.01
N GLY A 127 4.11 16.89 -2.03
CA GLY A 127 3.45 18.06 -2.62
C GLY A 127 3.74 19.34 -1.85
N TRP A 128 3.82 19.27 -0.51
CA TRP A 128 4.27 20.36 0.33
C TRP A 128 5.70 20.81 -0.01
N ALA A 129 6.62 19.85 -0.14
CA ALA A 129 8.02 20.14 -0.47
C ALA A 129 8.15 20.76 -1.87
N VAL A 130 7.41 20.25 -2.85
CA VAL A 130 7.35 20.82 -4.21
C VAL A 130 6.79 22.25 -4.17
N ALA A 131 5.68 22.48 -3.46
CA ALA A 131 5.10 23.83 -3.31
C ALA A 131 6.10 24.83 -2.73
N ASN A 132 6.89 24.43 -1.73
CA ASN A 132 7.94 25.26 -1.16
C ASN A 132 9.11 25.50 -2.13
N ALA A 133 9.45 24.53 -2.98
CA ALA A 133 10.53 24.68 -3.94
C ALA A 133 10.14 25.58 -5.13
N THR A 134 8.91 25.45 -5.61
CA THR A 134 8.39 26.20 -6.77
C THR A 134 7.74 27.52 -6.41
N GLY A 135 7.32 27.70 -5.17
CA GLY A 135 6.48 28.82 -4.71
C GLY A 135 5.00 28.67 -5.09
N ASP A 136 4.59 27.59 -5.76
CA ASP A 136 3.20 27.36 -6.19
C ASP A 136 2.46 26.45 -5.23
N GLN A 137 1.52 27.01 -4.48
CA GLN A 137 0.71 26.30 -3.48
C GLN A 137 -0.27 25.29 -4.07
N ILE A 138 -0.45 25.26 -5.40
CA ILE A 138 -1.32 24.29 -6.07
C ILE A 138 -0.88 22.85 -5.75
N TYR A 139 0.43 22.59 -5.61
CA TYR A 139 0.94 21.25 -5.29
C TYR A 139 0.58 20.79 -3.89
N THR A 140 0.51 21.71 -2.91
CA THR A 140 -0.01 21.41 -1.57
C THR A 140 -1.49 20.99 -1.65
N VAL A 141 -2.30 21.73 -2.42
CA VAL A 141 -3.72 21.42 -2.59
C VAL A 141 -3.92 20.09 -3.31
N LEU A 142 -3.21 19.86 -4.41
CA LEU A 142 -3.29 18.60 -5.16
C LEU A 142 -2.87 17.40 -4.32
N SER A 143 -1.80 17.51 -3.55
CA SER A 143 -1.35 16.42 -2.69
C SER A 143 -2.31 16.15 -1.53
N PHE A 144 -2.93 17.18 -0.96
CA PHE A 144 -3.99 17.04 0.02
C PHE A 144 -5.21 16.31 -0.58
N MET A 145 -5.66 16.72 -1.76
CA MET A 145 -6.73 16.03 -2.48
C MET A 145 -6.37 14.59 -2.79
N LEU A 146 -5.14 14.34 -3.22
CA LEU A 146 -4.63 12.99 -3.48
C LEU A 146 -4.71 12.13 -2.22
N CYS A 147 -4.24 12.61 -1.07
CA CYS A 147 -4.38 11.93 0.21
C CYS A 147 -5.85 11.64 0.55
N PHE A 148 -6.73 12.63 0.37
CA PHE A 148 -8.16 12.46 0.60
C PHE A 148 -8.75 11.33 -0.26
N PHE A 149 -8.41 11.27 -1.55
CA PHE A 149 -8.86 10.21 -2.44
C PHE A 149 -8.27 8.85 -2.09
N MET A 150 -7.03 8.79 -1.57
CA MET A 150 -6.40 7.56 -1.09
C MET A 150 -7.02 7.04 0.22
N PHE A 151 -7.52 7.93 1.08
CA PHE A 151 -8.25 7.57 2.29
C PHE A 151 -9.70 7.14 2.04
N GLY A 152 -10.23 7.39 0.85
CA GLY A 152 -11.66 7.30 0.52
C GLY A 152 -12.31 5.92 0.72
N PRO A 153 -13.67 5.86 0.56
CA PRO A 153 -14.47 4.68 0.80
C PRO A 153 -14.24 3.61 -0.28
N GLY A 154 -13.25 2.87 -0.17
CA GLY A 154 -12.88 1.75 -1.06
C GLY A 154 -11.96 0.82 -0.32
N ASN A 155 -11.61 1.21 0.89
CA ASN A 155 -10.69 0.50 1.74
C ASN A 155 -11.43 -0.21 2.88
N GLU A 156 -10.90 -1.32 3.30
CA GLU A 156 -11.40 -2.37 4.19
C GLU A 156 -12.30 -1.98 5.38
N PRO A 157 -12.14 -0.84 6.10
CA PRO A 157 -13.00 -0.55 7.25
C PRO A 157 -14.49 -0.35 6.91
N ALA A 158 -14.79 0.25 5.76
CA ALA A 158 -16.17 0.40 5.32
C ALA A 158 -16.79 -0.94 4.94
N ASN A 159 -15.99 -1.85 4.35
CA ASN A 159 -16.41 -3.21 4.07
C ASN A 159 -16.67 -4.00 5.35
N GLU A 160 -15.83 -3.85 6.38
CA GLU A 160 -16.02 -4.54 7.67
C GLU A 160 -17.30 -4.09 8.38
N ILE A 161 -17.59 -2.78 8.41
CA ILE A 161 -18.82 -2.24 9.00
C ILE A 161 -20.06 -2.79 8.26
N VAL A 162 -20.02 -2.76 6.92
CA VAL A 162 -21.15 -3.28 6.11
C VAL A 162 -21.27 -4.79 6.25
N ILE A 163 -20.16 -5.53 6.36
CA ILE A 163 -20.16 -6.98 6.61
C ILE A 163 -20.71 -7.30 8.00
N GLU A 164 -20.34 -6.52 9.04
CA GLU A 164 -20.86 -6.69 10.38
C GLU A 164 -22.36 -6.41 10.46
N GLU A 165 -22.83 -5.36 9.82
CA GLU A 165 -24.25 -5.00 9.76
C GLU A 165 -25.05 -6.04 8.98
N ALA A 166 -24.54 -6.53 7.86
CA ALA A 166 -25.15 -7.60 7.07
C ALA A 166 -25.21 -8.93 7.84
N LYS A 167 -24.24 -9.23 8.72
CA LYS A 167 -24.28 -10.39 9.63
C LYS A 167 -25.38 -10.28 10.67
N LYS A 168 -25.64 -9.08 11.19
CA LYS A 168 -26.69 -8.83 12.19
C LYS A 168 -28.11 -8.96 11.63
N SER A 169 -28.27 -8.70 10.34
CA SER A 169 -29.56 -8.67 9.66
C SER A 169 -29.97 -9.98 8.95
N ASP A 170 -29.22 -11.08 9.19
CA ASP A 170 -29.43 -12.39 8.54
C ASP A 170 -29.41 -12.35 6.98
N MET A 171 -28.76 -11.35 6.43
CA MET A 171 -28.65 -11.11 4.99
C MET A 171 -27.54 -11.94 4.35
N SER A 172 -27.69 -13.27 4.33
CA SER A 172 -26.66 -14.18 3.78
C SER A 172 -26.32 -13.91 2.31
N GLU A 173 -27.30 -13.47 1.52
CA GLU A 173 -27.13 -13.15 0.10
C GLU A 173 -26.38 -11.82 -0.11
N ALA A 174 -26.70 -10.80 0.67
CA ALA A 174 -25.98 -9.53 0.64
C ALA A 174 -24.53 -9.71 1.08
N LEU A 175 -24.27 -10.57 2.07
CA LEU A 175 -22.95 -10.95 2.52
C LEU A 175 -22.15 -11.69 1.43
N ALA A 176 -22.81 -12.57 0.67
CA ALA A 176 -22.21 -13.25 -0.46
C ALA A 176 -21.84 -12.27 -1.58
N LYS A 177 -22.73 -11.32 -1.91
CA LYS A 177 -22.47 -10.24 -2.88
C LYS A 177 -21.34 -9.32 -2.42
N LEU A 178 -21.30 -8.94 -1.14
CA LEU A 178 -20.23 -8.12 -0.54
C LEU A 178 -18.89 -8.86 -0.52
N LYS A 179 -18.87 -10.13 -0.16
CA LYS A 179 -17.67 -10.97 -0.24
C LYS A 179 -17.18 -11.12 -1.68
N ALA A 180 -18.06 -11.33 -2.64
CA ALA A 180 -17.72 -11.39 -4.05
C ALA A 180 -17.13 -10.03 -4.53
N PHE A 181 -17.60 -8.91 -3.98
CA PHE A 181 -17.12 -7.58 -4.30
C PHE A 181 -15.80 -7.23 -3.59
N SER A 182 -15.69 -7.46 -2.27
CA SER A 182 -14.48 -7.15 -1.49
C SER A 182 -13.28 -7.99 -1.93
N VAL A 183 -13.54 -9.20 -2.40
CA VAL A 183 -12.47 -10.09 -2.89
C VAL A 183 -12.03 -9.69 -4.30
N GLY A 184 -12.81 -8.86 -5.06
CA GLY A 184 -12.47 -8.47 -6.45
C GLY A 184 -12.09 -9.66 -7.34
N LYS A 185 -12.20 -10.84 -6.78
CA LYS A 185 -11.82 -12.12 -7.35
C LYS A 185 -13.09 -12.85 -7.70
N THR A 186 -13.58 -12.61 -8.89
CA THR A 186 -14.21 -13.71 -9.58
C THR A 186 -13.22 -14.87 -9.50
N GLU A 187 -13.62 -15.97 -8.86
CA GLU A 187 -12.90 -17.25 -8.91
C GLU A 187 -12.87 -17.83 -10.34
N ASN A 188 -12.95 -16.97 -11.34
CA ASN A 188 -12.73 -17.35 -12.72
C ASN A 188 -11.22 -17.58 -12.85
N LYS A 189 -10.80 -18.82 -12.56
CA LYS A 189 -9.41 -19.30 -12.65
C LYS A 189 -8.76 -19.00 -13.99
N ASP A 190 -9.56 -18.64 -15.00
CA ASP A 190 -9.11 -18.38 -16.37
C ASP A 190 -8.97 -16.88 -16.69
N PHE A 191 -9.39 -15.97 -15.79
CA PHE A 191 -9.22 -14.54 -16.03
C PHE A 191 -7.78 -14.12 -15.73
N ARG A 192 -6.97 -14.02 -16.77
CA ARG A 192 -5.67 -13.35 -16.73
C ARG A 192 -5.90 -11.89 -17.10
N PRO A 193 -5.75 -10.93 -16.17
CA PRO A 193 -5.86 -9.52 -16.50
C PRO A 193 -4.82 -9.17 -17.56
N SER A 194 -5.18 -8.28 -18.49
CA SER A 194 -4.22 -7.80 -19.49
C SER A 194 -3.05 -7.10 -18.81
N ALA A 195 -1.88 -7.07 -19.48
CA ALA A 195 -0.70 -6.38 -18.95
C ALA A 195 -0.99 -4.91 -18.60
N ILE A 196 -1.87 -4.25 -19.36
CA ILE A 196 -2.31 -2.87 -19.11
C ILE A 196 -3.08 -2.77 -17.79
N VAL A 197 -4.01 -3.69 -17.52
CA VAL A 197 -4.78 -3.70 -16.27
C VAL A 197 -3.87 -3.98 -15.08
N LEU A 198 -2.91 -4.89 -15.21
CA LEU A 198 -1.91 -5.14 -14.18
C LEU A 198 -1.06 -3.90 -13.92
N PHE A 199 -0.60 -3.23 -14.97
CA PHE A 199 0.19 -2.00 -14.86
C PHE A 199 -0.60 -0.86 -14.21
N LEU A 200 -1.85 -0.62 -14.63
CA LEU A 200 -2.71 0.40 -14.02
C LEU A 200 -3.00 0.08 -12.54
N ASN A 201 -3.25 -1.17 -12.23
CA ASN A 201 -3.40 -1.57 -10.83
C ASN A 201 -2.12 -1.32 -10.02
N GLU A 202 -0.94 -1.57 -10.58
CA GLU A 202 0.34 -1.26 -9.93
C GLU A 202 0.46 0.23 -9.63
N LEU A 203 0.13 1.11 -10.59
CA LEU A 203 0.22 2.56 -10.41
C LEU A 203 -0.69 3.10 -9.30
N VAL A 204 -1.90 2.54 -9.16
CA VAL A 204 -2.91 3.01 -8.19
C VAL A 204 -3.06 2.09 -6.97
N GLY A 205 -2.29 1.01 -6.91
CA GLY A 205 -2.30 0.05 -5.83
C GLY A 205 -1.13 0.23 -4.87
N PHE A 206 -1.31 -0.25 -3.65
CA PHE A 206 -0.20 -0.43 -2.72
C PHE A 206 0.51 -1.77 -3.05
N PRO A 207 1.84 -1.83 -3.14
CA PRO A 207 2.84 -0.79 -2.86
C PRO A 207 3.27 0.04 -4.06
N GLY A 208 2.70 -0.14 -5.24
CA GLY A 208 3.22 0.45 -6.49
C GLY A 208 3.44 1.95 -6.44
N TRP A 209 2.49 2.72 -5.91
CA TRP A 209 2.65 4.18 -5.78
C TRP A 209 3.80 4.58 -4.83
N LEU A 210 4.17 3.76 -3.85
CA LEU A 210 5.34 4.00 -3.00
C LEU A 210 6.63 3.96 -3.81
N HIS A 211 6.76 2.99 -4.71
CA HIS A 211 7.92 2.90 -5.60
C HIS A 211 8.01 4.10 -6.55
N LEU A 212 6.87 4.65 -6.99
CA LEU A 212 6.85 5.88 -7.78
C LEU A 212 7.37 7.08 -6.98
N ILE A 213 7.04 7.18 -5.69
CA ILE A 213 7.63 8.18 -4.79
C ILE A 213 9.16 8.02 -4.74
N VAL A 214 9.62 6.81 -4.49
CA VAL A 214 11.06 6.52 -4.39
C VAL A 214 11.78 6.92 -5.68
N ILE A 215 11.26 6.51 -6.84
CA ILE A 215 11.82 6.85 -8.14
C ILE A 215 11.85 8.37 -8.33
N ALA A 216 10.74 9.06 -8.07
CA ALA A 216 10.65 10.51 -8.22
C ALA A 216 11.65 11.25 -7.30
N CYS A 217 11.77 10.83 -6.03
CA CYS A 217 12.71 11.41 -5.08
C CYS A 217 14.18 11.19 -5.50
N LEU A 218 14.51 10.00 -5.99
CA LEU A 218 15.87 9.71 -6.45
C LEU A 218 16.20 10.48 -7.74
N LEU A 219 15.23 10.61 -8.65
CA LEU A 219 15.42 11.41 -9.85
C LEU A 219 15.61 12.90 -9.50
N ASP A 220 14.81 13.45 -8.58
CA ASP A 220 15.00 14.84 -8.13
C ASP A 220 16.32 15.05 -7.38
N ALA A 221 16.85 14.01 -6.72
CA ALA A 221 18.12 14.08 -6.01
C ALA A 221 19.35 14.03 -6.96
N PHE A 222 19.26 13.32 -8.08
CA PHE A 222 20.42 12.99 -8.90
C PHE A 222 20.31 13.38 -10.38
N ALA A 223 19.11 13.66 -10.90
CA ALA A 223 18.89 14.05 -12.28
C ALA A 223 18.56 15.54 -12.41
N ALA A 224 18.77 16.09 -13.60
CA ALA A 224 18.28 17.42 -13.92
C ALA A 224 16.74 17.42 -14.02
N PRO A 225 16.08 18.56 -13.71
CA PRO A 225 14.64 18.71 -13.93
C PRO A 225 14.25 18.37 -15.38
N LEU A 226 13.05 17.84 -15.56
CA LEU A 226 12.57 17.47 -16.88
C LEU A 226 11.97 18.66 -17.61
N GLY A 227 12.58 19.08 -18.71
CA GLY A 227 12.05 20.14 -19.58
C GLY A 227 10.84 19.66 -20.38
N LEU A 228 9.65 20.20 -20.11
CA LEU A 228 8.42 19.94 -20.86
C LEU A 228 7.72 21.27 -21.19
N PHE A 229 7.25 21.43 -22.40
CA PHE A 229 6.51 22.62 -22.85
C PHE A 229 7.23 23.98 -22.54
N GLY A 230 8.57 23.98 -22.51
CA GLY A 230 9.38 25.16 -22.22
C GLY A 230 9.50 25.51 -20.73
N GLN A 231 9.14 24.61 -19.85
CA GLN A 231 9.28 24.73 -18.40
C GLN A 231 10.02 23.52 -17.84
N ASP A 232 10.74 23.73 -16.74
CA ASP A 232 11.44 22.68 -16.01
C ASP A 232 10.56 22.19 -14.84
N TYR A 233 10.34 20.88 -14.81
CA TYR A 233 9.54 20.22 -13.79
C TYR A 233 10.38 19.28 -12.94
N PHE A 234 10.15 19.29 -11.62
CA PHE A 234 10.62 18.24 -10.73
C PHE A 234 9.84 16.93 -10.98
N TYR A 235 10.47 15.79 -10.82
CA TYR A 235 9.81 14.50 -11.02
C TYR A 235 8.69 14.24 -9.99
N ARG A 236 8.85 14.73 -8.74
CA ARG A 236 7.80 14.69 -7.73
C ARG A 236 6.59 15.56 -8.09
N GLU A 237 6.82 16.70 -8.74
CA GLU A 237 5.78 17.57 -9.28
C GLU A 237 4.92 16.83 -10.30
N LEU A 238 5.56 16.21 -11.30
CA LEU A 238 4.89 15.38 -12.30
C LEU A 238 4.14 14.21 -11.67
N LEU A 239 4.69 13.60 -10.63
CA LEU A 239 4.05 12.52 -9.90
C LEU A 239 2.72 12.98 -9.26
N VAL A 240 2.70 14.12 -8.58
CA VAL A 240 1.49 14.69 -7.95
C VAL A 240 0.45 15.04 -9.01
N ILE A 241 0.86 15.70 -10.11
CA ILE A 241 -0.02 16.06 -11.22
C ILE A 241 -0.66 14.81 -11.85
N PHE A 242 0.12 13.75 -12.05
CA PHE A 242 -0.34 12.53 -12.70
C PHE A 242 -1.24 11.68 -11.79
N LEU A 243 -0.86 11.49 -10.53
CA LEU A 243 -1.61 10.61 -9.63
C LEU A 243 -2.93 11.22 -9.15
N THR A 244 -3.01 12.55 -9.01
CA THR A 244 -4.24 13.20 -8.50
C THR A 244 -5.49 12.85 -9.33
N PRO A 245 -5.54 13.05 -10.66
CA PRO A 245 -6.72 12.69 -11.45
C PRO A 245 -6.97 11.18 -11.48
N LEU A 246 -5.93 10.35 -11.43
CA LEU A 246 -6.06 8.89 -11.42
C LEU A 246 -6.77 8.41 -10.15
N TYR A 247 -6.35 8.92 -9.00
CA TYR A 247 -6.99 8.59 -7.72
C TYR A 247 -8.36 9.22 -7.56
N ALA A 248 -8.60 10.42 -8.11
CA ALA A 248 -9.92 11.01 -8.18
C ALA A 248 -10.90 10.12 -8.97
N ALA A 249 -10.47 9.63 -10.14
CA ALA A 249 -11.27 8.72 -10.94
C ALA A 249 -11.57 7.40 -10.22
N LYS A 250 -10.55 6.80 -9.58
CA LYS A 250 -10.70 5.59 -8.75
C LYS A 250 -11.66 5.82 -7.60
N PHE A 251 -11.54 6.94 -6.89
CA PHE A 251 -12.41 7.32 -5.79
C PHE A 251 -13.87 7.44 -6.25
N LEU A 252 -14.13 8.20 -7.33
CA LEU A 252 -15.48 8.39 -7.87
C LEU A 252 -16.11 7.07 -8.33
N TYR A 253 -15.33 6.21 -8.97
CA TYR A 253 -15.76 4.87 -9.36
C TYR A 253 -16.16 4.03 -8.14
N SER A 254 -15.31 3.97 -7.11
CA SER A 254 -15.57 3.24 -5.88
C SER A 254 -16.78 3.81 -5.13
N PHE A 255 -16.85 5.14 -4.99
CA PHE A 255 -17.96 5.83 -4.32
C PHE A 255 -19.32 5.56 -5.00
N ARG A 256 -19.37 5.65 -6.35
CA ARG A 256 -20.58 5.31 -7.10
C ARG A 256 -21.01 3.85 -6.85
N HIS A 257 -20.06 2.94 -6.77
CA HIS A 257 -20.37 1.54 -6.54
C HIS A 257 -20.90 1.30 -5.13
N TYR A 258 -20.28 1.91 -4.11
CA TYR A 258 -20.78 1.88 -2.73
C TYR A 258 -22.18 2.48 -2.59
N LEU A 259 -22.42 3.61 -3.24
CA LEU A 259 -23.74 4.26 -3.21
C LEU A 259 -24.81 3.33 -3.78
N LYS A 260 -24.54 2.67 -4.91
CA LYS A 260 -25.46 1.68 -5.49
C LYS A 260 -25.73 0.51 -4.54
N LEU A 261 -24.70 0.00 -3.88
CA LEU A 261 -24.83 -1.08 -2.91
C LEU A 261 -25.71 -0.66 -1.72
N MET A 262 -25.44 0.51 -1.14
CA MET A 262 -26.22 1.05 -0.02
C MET A 262 -27.67 1.31 -0.37
N LEU A 263 -27.95 1.77 -1.60
CA LEU A 263 -29.31 1.97 -2.07
C LEU A 263 -30.05 0.64 -2.30
N SER A 264 -29.35 -0.42 -2.74
CA SER A 264 -29.97 -1.74 -2.92
C SER A 264 -30.33 -2.40 -1.57
N LEU A 265 -29.60 -2.10 -0.49
CA LEU A 265 -29.89 -2.61 0.86
C LEU A 265 -31.09 -1.94 1.54
N LYS A 266 -31.56 -0.77 1.03
CA LYS A 266 -32.69 -0.03 1.60
C LYS A 266 -34.05 -0.46 1.05
N HIS A 267 -34.08 -1.29 0.02
CA HIS A 267 -35.32 -1.67 -0.68
C HIS A 267 -35.79 -3.11 -0.35
N ASP A 268 -35.09 -3.81 0.52
CA ASP A 268 -35.49 -5.10 1.11
C ASP A 268 -35.89 -4.91 2.60
#